data_25dbfb2d871b71ca2bbc7ddf3c4f48cd
#
_entry.id   25dbfb2d871b71ca2bbc7ddf3c4f48cd
#
_cell.length_a   1.000
_cell.length_b   1.000
_cell.length_c   1.000
_cell.angle_alpha   90.00
_cell.angle_beta   90.00
_cell.angle_gamma   90.00
#
_symmetry.space_group_name_H-M   'P 1'
#
loop_
_entity.id
_entity.type
_entity.pdbx_description
1 polymer ?
#
loop_
_entity_poly.entity_id
_entity_poly.type
_entity_poly.pdbx_seq_one_letter_code
_entity_poly.pdbx_strand_id
1 'polypeptide(L)'
;MAETLLYVDDNLHRLEVMNARLRLAGYKVLTASNGTAALKLFAENYVDLAVVDYYMPGMNGDLVALEMKTQRPGVPVIIFSGVFTLAEMVIAYVDGFVSTSDDPDALVKKISEILKPRRSAKAG
;
A
#
# COMPACT_ATOMS: atom_id res chain seq x y z
N MET A 1 -0.91 -19.91 1.51
CA MET A 1 0.30 -19.12 1.23
C MET A 1 0.09 -17.68 1.65
N ALA A 2 1.16 -17.04 2.11
CA ALA A 2 1.09 -15.66 2.53
C ALA A 2 0.93 -14.72 1.33
N GLU A 3 0.07 -13.73 1.48
CA GLU A 3 -0.07 -12.67 0.50
C GLU A 3 1.11 -11.71 0.62
N THR A 4 1.50 -11.13 -0.51
CA THR A 4 2.65 -10.22 -0.59
C THR A 4 2.17 -8.78 -0.68
N LEU A 5 2.65 -7.95 0.23
CA LEU A 5 2.39 -6.52 0.25
C LEU A 5 3.64 -5.76 -0.19
N LEU A 6 3.45 -4.65 -0.89
CA LEU A 6 4.51 -3.67 -1.12
C LEU A 6 4.18 -2.44 -0.27
N TYR A 7 5.04 -2.13 0.68
CA TYR A 7 4.88 -0.99 1.59
C TYR A 7 5.90 0.10 1.26
N VAL A 8 5.42 1.28 0.93
CA VAL A 8 6.25 2.40 0.44
C VAL A 8 6.11 3.60 1.36
N ASP A 9 7.23 4.02 1.96
CA ASP A 9 7.23 5.10 2.94
C ASP A 9 8.63 5.69 3.05
N ASP A 10 8.77 7.01 2.89
CA ASP A 10 10.05 7.68 3.01
C ASP A 10 10.48 7.92 4.47
N ASN A 11 9.55 7.78 5.41
CA ASN A 11 9.85 7.83 6.83
C ASN A 11 10.38 6.45 7.26
N LEU A 12 11.69 6.36 7.45
CA LEU A 12 12.36 5.07 7.72
C LEU A 12 11.91 4.42 9.02
N HIS A 13 11.62 5.22 10.04
CA HIS A 13 11.12 4.69 11.32
C HIS A 13 9.76 4.04 11.14
N ARG A 14 8.84 4.75 10.49
CA ARG A 14 7.49 4.22 10.23
C ARG A 14 7.55 3.00 9.31
N LEU A 15 8.45 3.02 8.33
CA LEU A 15 8.65 1.88 7.43
C LEU A 15 9.06 0.63 8.22
N GLU A 16 10.01 0.76 9.14
CA GLU A 16 10.44 -0.37 9.98
C GLU A 16 9.31 -0.88 10.89
N VAL A 17 8.61 0.04 11.54
CA VAL A 17 7.52 -0.31 12.45
C VAL A 17 6.39 -1.03 11.70
N MET A 18 5.97 -0.49 10.57
CA MET A 18 4.87 -1.08 9.80
C MET A 18 5.29 -2.38 9.12
N ASN A 19 6.53 -2.50 8.67
CA ASN A 19 7.04 -3.75 8.13
C ASN A 19 6.93 -4.88 9.16
N ALA A 20 7.37 -4.61 10.39
CA ALA A 20 7.27 -5.59 11.48
C ALA A 20 5.81 -5.95 11.79
N ARG A 21 4.96 -4.94 11.88
CA ARG A 21 3.55 -5.13 12.19
C ARG A 21 2.81 -5.94 11.12
N LEU A 22 3.07 -5.65 9.86
CA LEU A 22 2.43 -6.37 8.76
C LEU A 22 2.92 -7.82 8.66
N ARG A 23 4.20 -8.05 8.93
CA ARG A 23 4.73 -9.42 8.99
C ARG A 23 4.12 -10.22 10.14
N LEU A 24 3.93 -9.59 11.30
CA LEU A 24 3.25 -10.22 12.42
C LEU A 24 1.80 -10.58 12.10
N ALA A 25 1.17 -9.82 11.22
CA ALA A 25 -0.19 -10.10 10.76
C ALA A 25 -0.24 -11.25 9.74
N GLY A 26 0.91 -11.80 9.33
CA GLY A 26 0.98 -12.95 8.46
C GLY A 26 1.32 -12.64 7.00
N TYR A 27 1.63 -11.40 6.66
CA TYR A 27 1.96 -11.02 5.28
C TYR A 27 3.45 -11.16 4.98
N LYS A 28 3.75 -11.40 3.73
CA LYS A 28 5.07 -11.22 3.16
C LYS A 28 5.16 -9.74 2.74
N VAL A 29 6.25 -9.06 3.07
CA VAL A 29 6.35 -7.61 2.85
C VAL A 29 7.60 -7.25 2.09
N LEU A 30 7.41 -6.52 0.99
CA LEU A 30 8.48 -5.84 0.27
C LEU A 30 8.40 -4.37 0.66
N THR A 31 9.53 -3.72 0.87
CA THR A 31 9.56 -2.32 1.27
C THR A 31 10.34 -1.47 0.29
N ALA A 32 9.91 -0.22 0.13
CA ALA A 32 10.62 0.78 -0.65
C ALA A 32 10.52 2.13 0.06
N SER A 33 11.58 2.94 -0.02
CA SER A 33 11.62 4.24 0.64
C SER A 33 11.39 5.42 -0.30
N ASN A 34 11.12 5.14 -1.57
CA ASN A 34 10.81 6.17 -2.57
C ASN A 34 10.00 5.58 -3.72
N GLY A 35 9.43 6.46 -4.54
CA GLY A 35 8.56 6.04 -5.63
C GLY A 35 9.26 5.24 -6.72
N THR A 36 10.48 5.62 -7.08
CA THR A 36 11.24 4.93 -8.13
C THR A 36 11.55 3.49 -7.73
N ALA A 37 12.03 3.29 -6.50
CA ALA A 37 12.30 1.95 -5.97
C ALA A 37 11.01 1.13 -5.86
N ALA A 38 9.91 1.77 -5.46
CA ALA A 38 8.61 1.12 -5.35
C ALA A 38 8.13 0.59 -6.70
N LEU A 39 8.20 1.41 -7.74
CA LEU A 39 7.75 1.02 -9.07
C LEU A 39 8.60 -0.08 -9.67
N LYS A 40 9.90 -0.07 -9.38
CA LYS A 40 10.80 -1.16 -9.79
C LYS A 40 10.41 -2.48 -9.13
N LEU A 41 10.21 -2.48 -7.81
CA LEU A 41 9.78 -3.68 -7.08
C LEU A 41 8.42 -4.16 -7.57
N PHE A 42 7.51 -3.24 -7.82
CA PHE A 42 6.18 -3.58 -8.31
C PHE A 42 6.22 -4.26 -9.68
N ALA A 43 7.09 -3.77 -10.58
CA ALA A 43 7.25 -4.35 -11.91
C ALA A 43 7.91 -5.74 -11.87
N GLU A 44 8.84 -5.96 -10.93
CA GLU A 44 9.66 -7.16 -10.88
C GLU A 44 9.09 -8.27 -9.99
N ASN A 45 8.08 -7.99 -9.20
CA ASN A 45 7.54 -8.94 -8.22
C ASN A 45 6.02 -9.06 -8.33
N TYR A 46 5.51 -10.22 -7.90
CA TYR A 46 4.08 -10.38 -7.68
C TYR A 46 3.70 -9.66 -6.39
N VAL A 47 2.70 -8.79 -6.47
CA VAL A 47 2.20 -8.00 -5.34
C VAL A 47 0.69 -8.16 -5.26
N ASP A 48 0.18 -8.54 -4.10
CA ASP A 48 -1.27 -8.67 -3.88
C ASP A 48 -1.93 -7.33 -3.54
N LEU A 49 -1.19 -6.43 -2.90
CA LEU A 49 -1.68 -5.11 -2.51
C LEU A 49 -0.49 -4.20 -2.22
N ALA A 50 -0.60 -2.92 -2.59
CA ALA A 50 0.41 -1.92 -2.29
C ALA A 50 -0.13 -0.86 -1.32
N VAL A 51 0.73 -0.44 -0.39
CA VAL A 51 0.47 0.67 0.54
C VAL A 51 1.49 1.75 0.26
N VAL A 52 1.04 2.96 -0.02
CA VAL A 52 1.91 4.05 -0.48
C VAL A 52 1.68 5.30 0.36
N ASP A 53 2.74 5.86 0.91
CA ASP A 53 2.70 7.18 1.54
C ASP A 53 2.49 8.26 0.47
N TYR A 54 1.70 9.28 0.79
CA TYR A 54 1.43 10.36 -0.16
C TYR A 54 2.65 11.25 -0.39
N TYR A 55 3.23 11.76 0.70
CA TYR A 55 4.36 12.69 0.59
C TYR A 55 5.69 11.95 0.58
N MET A 56 6.34 11.98 -0.59
CA MET A 56 7.68 11.42 -0.74
C MET A 56 8.52 12.34 -1.63
N PRO A 57 9.81 12.54 -1.32
CA PRO A 57 10.68 13.34 -2.17
C PRO A 57 10.76 12.79 -3.60
N GLY A 58 10.67 13.68 -4.56
CA GLY A 58 10.82 13.35 -5.98
C GLY A 58 9.56 12.87 -6.67
N MET A 59 8.75 12.05 -6.03
CA MET A 59 7.51 11.53 -6.61
C MET A 59 6.48 11.30 -5.51
N ASN A 60 5.38 12.03 -5.54
CA ASN A 60 4.31 11.86 -4.56
C ASN A 60 3.56 10.53 -4.77
N GLY A 61 2.93 10.06 -3.69
CA GLY A 61 2.24 8.78 -3.69
C GLY A 61 1.09 8.67 -4.69
N ASP A 62 0.46 9.78 -5.05
CA ASP A 62 -0.61 9.78 -6.06
C ASP A 62 -0.08 9.36 -7.43
N LEU A 63 1.10 9.84 -7.83
CA LEU A 63 1.73 9.43 -9.08
C LEU A 63 2.17 7.97 -9.04
N VAL A 64 2.71 7.53 -7.91
CA VAL A 64 3.10 6.13 -7.72
C VAL A 64 1.87 5.23 -7.85
N ALA A 65 0.78 5.59 -7.17
CA ALA A 65 -0.47 4.82 -7.23
C ALA A 65 -1.04 4.78 -8.65
N LEU A 66 -1.01 5.91 -9.35
CA LEU A 66 -1.50 5.99 -10.74
C LEU A 66 -0.70 5.06 -11.66
N GLU A 67 0.63 5.06 -11.54
CA GLU A 67 1.49 4.17 -12.31
C GLU A 67 1.21 2.70 -11.99
N MET A 68 1.05 2.36 -10.72
CA MET A 68 0.71 1.00 -10.31
C MET A 68 -0.64 0.56 -10.90
N LYS A 69 -1.65 1.42 -10.84
CA LYS A 69 -2.98 1.12 -11.40
C LYS A 69 -2.95 1.04 -12.93
N THR A 70 -2.05 1.76 -13.57
CA THR A 70 -1.85 1.68 -15.02
C THR A 70 -1.19 0.37 -15.42
N GLN A 71 -0.19 -0.07 -14.67
CA GLN A 71 0.52 -1.33 -14.94
C GLN A 71 -0.33 -2.56 -14.64
N ARG A 72 -0.99 -2.57 -13.49
CA ARG A 72 -1.82 -3.71 -13.05
C ARG A 72 -3.07 -3.21 -12.35
N PRO A 73 -4.12 -2.86 -13.12
CA PRO A 73 -5.34 -2.28 -12.53
C PRO A 73 -6.04 -3.19 -11.51
N GLY A 74 -5.78 -4.49 -11.56
CA GLY A 74 -6.35 -5.45 -10.60
C GLY A 74 -5.69 -5.47 -9.24
N VAL A 75 -4.50 -4.86 -9.08
CA VAL A 75 -3.82 -4.83 -7.78
C VAL A 75 -4.32 -3.63 -6.98
N PRO A 76 -4.90 -3.86 -5.79
CA PRO A 76 -5.38 -2.75 -4.97
C PRO A 76 -4.23 -1.92 -4.41
N VAL A 77 -4.46 -0.61 -4.35
CA VAL A 77 -3.51 0.35 -3.78
C VAL A 77 -4.20 1.16 -2.70
N ILE A 78 -3.56 1.24 -1.53
CA ILE A 78 -4.00 2.06 -0.40
C ILE A 78 -3.03 3.22 -0.24
N ILE A 79 -3.56 4.43 -0.08
CA ILE A 79 -2.76 5.58 0.35
C ILE A 79 -2.79 5.65 1.88
N PHE A 80 -1.62 5.68 2.50
CA PHE A 80 -1.45 5.75 3.95
C PHE A 80 -0.72 7.05 4.29
N SER A 81 -1.47 8.07 4.74
CA SER A 81 -0.91 9.42 4.89
C SER A 81 -1.63 10.21 5.98
N GLY A 82 -0.95 11.22 6.53
CA GLY A 82 -1.55 12.18 7.45
C GLY A 82 -2.35 13.29 6.78
N VAL A 83 -2.45 13.28 5.46
CA VAL A 83 -3.10 14.36 4.69
C VAL A 83 -4.50 13.95 4.29
N PHE A 84 -5.48 14.74 4.71
CA PHE A 84 -6.90 14.47 4.42
C PHE A 84 -7.43 15.26 3.22
N THR A 85 -6.90 16.47 2.98
CA THR A 85 -7.45 17.38 1.99
C THR A 85 -7.30 16.92 0.55
N LEU A 86 -6.44 15.95 0.29
CA LEU A 86 -6.20 15.42 -1.05
C LEU A 86 -6.94 14.12 -1.32
N ALA A 87 -7.64 13.59 -0.32
CA ALA A 87 -8.31 12.30 -0.41
C ALA A 87 -9.32 12.23 -1.55
N GLU A 88 -10.05 13.31 -1.79
CA GLU A 88 -11.05 13.34 -2.86
C GLU A 88 -10.45 13.12 -4.25
N MET A 89 -9.27 13.69 -4.52
CA MET A 89 -8.60 13.53 -5.80
C MET A 89 -7.97 12.16 -5.98
N VAL A 90 -7.43 11.61 -4.89
CA VAL A 90 -6.70 10.34 -4.92
C VAL A 90 -7.66 9.15 -4.88
N ILE A 91 -8.77 9.26 -4.14
CA ILE A 91 -9.76 8.18 -3.98
C ILE A 91 -10.36 7.75 -5.31
N ALA A 92 -10.39 8.63 -6.32
CA ALA A 92 -10.97 8.31 -7.62
C ALA A 92 -10.36 7.06 -8.27
N TYR A 93 -9.10 6.74 -7.99
CA TYR A 93 -8.42 5.60 -8.60
C TYR A 93 -7.66 4.70 -7.64
N VAL A 94 -7.68 4.99 -6.33
CA VAL A 94 -7.11 4.07 -5.35
C VAL A 94 -8.22 3.30 -4.63
N ASP A 95 -7.85 2.19 -4.01
CA ASP A 95 -8.81 1.27 -3.40
C ASP A 95 -9.08 1.58 -1.94
N GLY A 96 -8.27 2.42 -1.33
CA GLY A 96 -8.47 2.83 0.05
C GLY A 96 -7.56 3.96 0.48
N PHE A 97 -7.95 4.61 1.57
CA PHE A 97 -7.18 5.67 2.20
C PHE A 97 -7.21 5.43 3.70
N VAL A 98 -6.05 5.44 4.34
CA VAL A 98 -5.92 5.29 5.79
C VAL A 98 -5.04 6.41 6.31
N SER A 99 -5.48 7.06 7.40
CA SER A 99 -4.69 8.12 8.03
C SER A 99 -3.61 7.53 8.92
N THR A 100 -2.41 8.14 8.87
CA THR A 100 -1.33 7.77 9.78
C THR A 100 -1.61 8.16 11.23
N SER A 101 -2.60 9.03 11.47
CA SER A 101 -3.04 9.41 12.81
C SER A 101 -4.06 8.44 13.41
N ASP A 102 -4.57 7.49 12.63
CA ASP A 102 -5.46 6.46 13.12
C ASP A 102 -4.68 5.42 13.92
N ASP A 103 -5.41 4.55 14.63
CA ASP A 103 -4.83 3.39 15.31
C ASP A 103 -3.98 2.59 14.28
N PRO A 104 -2.76 2.17 14.66
CA PRO A 104 -1.93 1.36 13.75
C PRO A 104 -2.62 0.12 13.19
N ASP A 105 -3.57 -0.44 13.93
CA ASP A 105 -4.34 -1.59 13.45
C ASP A 105 -5.35 -1.22 12.35
N ALA A 106 -5.65 0.06 12.17
CA ALA A 106 -6.57 0.50 11.12
C ALA A 106 -6.05 0.14 9.72
N LEU A 107 -4.74 0.26 9.49
CA LEU A 107 -4.16 -0.14 8.21
C LEU A 107 -4.24 -1.66 8.01
N VAL A 108 -3.88 -2.44 9.02
CA VAL A 108 -3.95 -3.90 8.97
C VAL A 108 -5.38 -4.34 8.67
N LYS A 109 -6.35 -3.75 9.34
CA LYS A 109 -7.76 -4.04 9.13
C LYS A 109 -8.22 -3.70 7.72
N LYS A 110 -7.82 -2.54 7.20
CA LYS A 110 -8.18 -2.11 5.84
C LYS A 110 -7.60 -3.05 4.79
N ILE A 111 -6.37 -3.47 4.95
CA ILE A 111 -5.72 -4.43 4.05
C ILE A 111 -6.53 -5.73 4.04
N SER A 112 -6.87 -6.25 5.21
CA SER A 112 -7.63 -7.49 5.31
C SER A 112 -9.01 -7.36 4.67
N GLU A 113 -9.70 -6.24 4.87
CA GLU A 113 -11.00 -5.98 4.25
C GLU A 113 -10.94 -6.02 2.72
N ILE A 114 -9.89 -5.44 2.15
CA ILE A 114 -9.71 -5.39 0.70
C ILE A 114 -9.33 -6.76 0.13
N LEU A 115 -8.48 -7.51 0.82
CA LEU A 115 -8.00 -8.80 0.36
C LEU A 115 -8.98 -9.95 0.59
N LYS A 116 -9.89 -9.81 1.56
CA LYS A 116 -10.84 -10.88 1.93
C LYS A 116 -11.71 -11.37 0.77
N PRO A 117 -12.34 -10.51 -0.04
CA PRO A 117 -13.09 -10.98 -1.21
C PRO A 117 -12.23 -11.72 -2.22
N ARG A 118 -10.97 -11.30 -2.37
CA ARG A 118 -10.02 -11.95 -3.30
C ARG A 118 -9.64 -13.34 -2.82
N ARG A 119 -9.47 -13.51 -1.50
CA ARG A 119 -9.22 -14.83 -0.90
C ARG A 119 -10.38 -15.78 -1.15
N SER A 120 -11.61 -15.29 -0.96
CA SER A 120 -12.82 -16.08 -1.21
C SER A 120 -12.95 -16.48 -2.67
N ALA A 121 -12.65 -15.58 -3.60
CA ALA A 121 -12.67 -15.87 -5.03
C ALA A 121 -11.63 -16.91 -5.41
N LYS A 122 -10.44 -16.86 -4.82
CA LYS A 122 -9.38 -17.85 -5.07
C LYS A 122 -9.70 -19.20 -4.48
N ALA A 123 -10.38 -19.21 -3.33
CA ALA A 123 -10.76 -20.45 -2.65
C ALA A 123 -11.92 -21.17 -3.34
N GLY A 124 -12.73 -20.40 -4.03
CA GLY A 124 -13.86 -20.96 -4.78
C GLY A 124 -13.45 -21.45 -6.11
#